data_4271515cd8983d59b51666a13ce24537
#
_entry.id   4271515cd8983d59b51666a13ce24537
#
_cell.length_a   1.000
_cell.length_b   1.000
_cell.length_c   1.000
_cell.angle_alpha   90.00
_cell.angle_beta   90.00
_cell.angle_gamma   90.00
#
_symmetry.space_group_name_H-M   'P 1'
#
loop_
_entity.id
_entity.type
_entity.pdbx_description
1 polymer ?
#
loop_
_entity_poly.entity_id
_entity_poly.type
_entity_poly.pdbx_seq_one_letter_code
_entity_poly.pdbx_strand_id
1 'polypeptide(L)'
;MKKTLMKDIKKDKGKIIKDLRKNSKETIDVMARRNGRSRQTIWRMIKDLEKKIIWGYTIVFSRELLDLKHFIITMDFNTKPLSEKFRLEKIQRTISEELEKQMKNISLDCFYFAHGPHDIFIEISAKGIKDAVNARNFICREIGDCIKDITVSEILFNLVENGIRNPEIKKFKDFYRG
;
A
#
# COMPACT_ATOMS: atom_id res chain seq x y z
N MET A 1 -34.89 -1.66 17.81
CA MET A 1 -34.50 -0.35 17.28
C MET A 1 -32.97 -0.09 17.29
N LYS A 2 -32.22 -0.18 18.41
CA LYS A 2 -30.75 0.12 18.45
C LYS A 2 -29.89 -0.74 17.50
N LYS A 3 -30.16 -2.06 17.34
CA LYS A 3 -29.38 -2.95 16.46
C LYS A 3 -29.52 -2.59 14.97
N THR A 4 -30.73 -2.22 14.52
CA THR A 4 -31.00 -1.82 13.14
C THR A 4 -30.29 -0.51 12.81
N LEU A 5 -30.36 0.48 13.68
CA LEU A 5 -29.68 1.78 13.53
C LEU A 5 -28.14 1.62 13.44
N MET A 6 -27.55 0.74 14.26
CA MET A 6 -26.12 0.44 14.19
C MET A 6 -25.70 -0.24 12.90
N LYS A 7 -26.58 -1.10 12.33
CA LYS A 7 -26.33 -1.79 11.06
C LYS A 7 -26.36 -0.80 9.90
N ASP A 8 -27.29 0.16 9.92
CA ASP A 8 -27.43 1.20 8.90
C ASP A 8 -26.24 2.18 8.94
N ILE A 9 -25.80 2.60 10.13
CA ILE A 9 -24.60 3.44 10.31
C ILE A 9 -23.35 2.73 9.78
N LYS A 10 -23.18 1.42 10.02
CA LYS A 10 -22.04 0.65 9.46
C LYS A 10 -22.13 0.60 7.92
N LYS A 11 -23.31 0.43 7.35
CA LYS A 11 -23.54 0.40 5.90
C LYS A 11 -23.22 1.75 5.25
N ASP A 12 -23.66 2.85 5.85
CA ASP A 12 -23.40 4.21 5.35
C ASP A 12 -21.90 4.56 5.43
N LYS A 13 -21.22 4.23 6.52
CA LYS A 13 -19.77 4.39 6.66
C LYS A 13 -19.01 3.60 5.59
N GLY A 14 -19.43 2.38 5.29
CA GLY A 14 -18.84 1.56 4.22
C GLY A 14 -18.99 2.19 2.84
N LYS A 15 -20.12 2.86 2.55
CA LYS A 15 -20.32 3.61 1.30
C LYS A 15 -19.39 4.81 1.22
N ILE A 16 -19.27 5.59 2.30
CA ILE A 16 -18.38 6.75 2.35
C ILE A 16 -16.92 6.34 2.13
N ILE A 17 -16.47 5.24 2.76
CA ILE A 17 -15.11 4.70 2.51
C ILE A 17 -14.92 4.35 1.03
N LYS A 18 -15.92 3.73 0.38
CA LYS A 18 -15.85 3.42 -1.05
C LYS A 18 -15.78 4.68 -1.92
N ASP A 19 -16.52 5.72 -1.57
CA ASP A 19 -16.49 7.00 -2.27
C ASP A 19 -15.11 7.66 -2.12
N LEU A 20 -14.58 7.74 -0.90
CA LEU A 20 -13.25 8.29 -0.62
C LEU A 20 -12.11 7.52 -1.30
N ARG A 21 -12.23 6.18 -1.40
CA ARG A 21 -11.25 5.36 -2.14
C ARG A 21 -11.23 5.65 -3.63
N LYS A 22 -12.37 6.03 -4.22
CA LYS A 22 -12.44 6.39 -5.64
C LYS A 22 -11.93 7.80 -5.89
N ASN A 23 -12.27 8.73 -5.00
CA ASN A 23 -11.86 10.13 -5.11
C ASN A 23 -11.87 10.78 -3.72
N SER A 24 -10.71 10.83 -3.07
CA SER A 24 -10.55 11.46 -1.74
C SER A 24 -10.76 12.98 -1.76
N LYS A 25 -10.72 13.61 -2.94
CA LYS A 25 -10.98 15.06 -3.14
C LYS A 25 -12.45 15.36 -3.47
N GLU A 26 -13.33 14.36 -3.49
CA GLU A 26 -14.74 14.60 -3.79
C GLU A 26 -15.37 15.51 -2.74
N THR A 27 -16.19 16.46 -3.20
CA THR A 27 -16.81 17.42 -2.28
C THR A 27 -17.86 16.73 -1.40
N ILE A 28 -18.00 17.23 -0.16
CA ILE A 28 -19.00 16.74 0.79
C ILE A 28 -20.41 16.85 0.20
N ASP A 29 -20.69 17.85 -0.63
CA ASP A 29 -21.99 18.04 -1.27
C ASP A 29 -22.33 16.91 -2.24
N VAL A 30 -21.38 16.47 -3.04
CA VAL A 30 -21.56 15.36 -3.98
C VAL A 30 -21.78 14.07 -3.21
N MET A 31 -20.98 13.80 -2.16
CA MET A 31 -21.17 12.64 -1.30
C MET A 31 -22.53 12.68 -0.56
N ALA A 32 -22.96 13.85 -0.09
CA ALA A 32 -24.24 14.03 0.60
C ALA A 32 -25.42 13.68 -0.29
N ARG A 33 -25.46 14.23 -1.51
CA ARG A 33 -26.48 13.92 -2.52
C ARG A 33 -26.51 12.44 -2.88
N ARG A 34 -25.34 11.83 -3.16
CA ARG A 34 -25.23 10.42 -3.53
C ARG A 34 -25.72 9.48 -2.42
N ASN A 35 -25.46 9.84 -1.17
CA ASN A 35 -25.82 9.01 -0.02
C ASN A 35 -27.18 9.35 0.61
N GLY A 36 -27.91 10.36 0.09
CA GLY A 36 -29.19 10.78 0.64
C GLY A 36 -29.10 11.29 2.09
N ARG A 37 -28.02 12.01 2.40
CA ARG A 37 -27.73 12.52 3.74
C ARG A 37 -27.42 14.02 3.71
N SER A 38 -27.52 14.69 4.87
CA SER A 38 -27.10 16.09 4.96
C SER A 38 -25.58 16.21 4.93
N ARG A 39 -25.06 17.37 4.45
CA ARG A 39 -23.63 17.72 4.48
C ARG A 39 -23.02 17.51 5.87
N GLN A 40 -23.70 17.99 6.89
CA GLN A 40 -23.25 17.90 8.27
C GLN A 40 -23.12 16.43 8.73
N THR A 41 -24.05 15.56 8.31
CA THR A 41 -24.00 14.13 8.61
C THR A 41 -22.78 13.48 7.94
N ILE A 42 -22.56 13.73 6.63
CA ILE A 42 -21.39 13.20 5.90
C ILE A 42 -20.10 13.69 6.53
N TRP A 43 -19.98 14.98 6.81
CA TRP A 43 -18.80 15.56 7.45
C TRP A 43 -18.47 14.88 8.78
N ARG A 44 -19.47 14.71 9.66
CA ARG A 44 -19.29 14.01 10.94
C ARG A 44 -18.84 12.56 10.76
N MET A 45 -19.42 11.86 9.77
CA MET A 45 -19.03 10.48 9.47
C MET A 45 -17.60 10.39 8.97
N ILE A 46 -17.15 11.30 8.10
CA ILE A 46 -15.76 11.36 7.64
C ILE A 46 -14.83 11.61 8.82
N LYS A 47 -15.12 12.59 9.68
CA LYS A 47 -14.31 12.88 10.86
C LYS A 47 -14.22 11.71 11.84
N ASP A 48 -15.30 10.95 12.00
CA ASP A 48 -15.29 9.75 12.84
C ASP A 48 -14.47 8.60 12.18
N LEU A 49 -14.52 8.47 10.86
CA LEU A 49 -13.71 7.52 10.11
C LEU A 49 -12.22 7.88 10.16
N GLU A 50 -11.85 9.13 9.99
CA GLU A 50 -10.46 9.63 10.11
C GLU A 50 -9.87 9.34 11.48
N LYS A 51 -10.67 9.48 12.54
CA LYS A 51 -10.20 9.21 13.92
C LYS A 51 -9.97 7.73 14.21
N LYS A 52 -10.67 6.80 13.54
CA LYS A 52 -10.77 5.41 13.99
C LYS A 52 -10.33 4.38 12.96
N ILE A 53 -10.41 4.70 11.67
CA ILE A 53 -10.33 3.71 10.59
C ILE A 53 -9.41 4.16 9.46
N ILE A 54 -9.44 5.43 9.07
CA ILE A 54 -8.62 5.96 7.97
C ILE A 54 -7.27 6.36 8.54
N TRP A 55 -6.22 5.65 8.12
CA TRP A 55 -4.84 5.93 8.54
C TRP A 55 -4.21 7.08 7.76
N GLY A 56 -4.71 7.34 6.54
CA GLY A 56 -4.22 8.38 5.67
C GLY A 56 -4.90 8.38 4.32
N TYR A 57 -4.48 9.29 3.47
CA TYR A 57 -4.88 9.40 2.07
C TYR A 57 -3.63 9.31 1.21
N THR A 58 -3.73 8.64 0.09
CA THR A 58 -2.65 8.52 -0.89
C THR A 58 -3.12 8.91 -2.28
N ILE A 59 -2.17 9.14 -3.17
CA ILE A 59 -2.42 9.38 -4.59
C ILE A 59 -1.92 8.18 -5.39
N VAL A 60 -2.60 7.88 -6.50
CA VAL A 60 -2.11 7.00 -7.55
C VAL A 60 -1.64 7.87 -8.71
N PHE A 61 -0.43 7.65 -9.17
CA PHE A 61 0.21 8.49 -10.19
C PHE A 61 1.02 7.65 -11.18
N SER A 62 1.32 8.21 -12.34
CA SER A 62 2.24 7.59 -13.30
C SER A 62 3.68 7.73 -12.81
N ARG A 63 4.30 6.61 -12.45
CA ARG A 63 5.71 6.58 -12.02
C ARG A 63 6.67 6.96 -13.15
N GLU A 64 6.32 6.65 -14.40
CA GLU A 64 7.11 7.01 -15.57
C GLU A 64 7.37 8.51 -15.69
N LEU A 65 6.37 9.35 -15.34
CA LEU A 65 6.52 10.81 -15.38
C LEU A 65 7.53 11.35 -14.35
N LEU A 66 7.86 10.55 -13.34
CA LEU A 66 8.84 10.87 -12.31
C LEU A 66 10.15 10.09 -12.47
N ASP A 67 10.33 9.41 -13.61
CA ASP A 67 11.47 8.51 -13.87
C ASP A 67 11.63 7.46 -12.76
N LEU A 68 10.52 6.92 -12.29
CA LEU A 68 10.44 5.88 -11.28
C LEU A 68 9.88 4.59 -11.85
N LYS A 69 10.37 3.48 -11.34
CA LYS A 69 9.90 2.13 -11.58
C LYS A 69 9.37 1.52 -10.30
N HIS A 70 8.48 0.56 -10.43
CA HIS A 70 7.87 -0.16 -9.32
C HIS A 70 8.50 -1.53 -9.16
N PHE A 71 8.91 -1.88 -7.94
CA PHE A 71 9.50 -3.18 -7.62
C PHE A 71 8.79 -3.83 -6.45
N ILE A 72 8.73 -5.15 -6.49
CA ILE A 72 8.32 -5.98 -5.36
C ILE A 72 9.54 -6.79 -4.90
N ILE A 73 9.84 -6.71 -3.62
CA ILE A 73 10.78 -7.58 -2.94
C ILE A 73 9.97 -8.59 -2.15
N THR A 74 10.14 -9.87 -2.42
CA THR A 74 9.55 -10.96 -1.63
C THR A 74 10.62 -11.61 -0.79
N MET A 75 10.24 -12.09 0.41
CA MET A 75 11.17 -12.67 1.35
C MET A 75 10.55 -13.83 2.12
N ASP A 76 11.34 -14.88 2.30
CA ASP A 76 11.01 -16.07 3.10
C ASP A 76 11.98 -16.19 4.25
N PHE A 77 11.52 -16.61 5.40
CA PHE A 77 12.34 -16.84 6.58
C PHE A 77 12.80 -18.31 6.69
N ASN A 78 14.05 -18.51 7.13
CA ASN A 78 14.61 -19.84 7.44
C ASN A 78 14.18 -20.34 8.82
N THR A 79 13.83 -19.44 9.72
CA THR A 79 13.31 -19.71 11.06
C THR A 79 12.02 -18.90 11.23
N LYS A 80 11.15 -19.29 12.17
CA LYS A 80 9.95 -18.50 12.47
C LYS A 80 10.31 -17.27 13.31
N PRO A 81 10.76 -16.15 12.70
CA PRO A 81 11.17 -14.95 13.45
C PRO A 81 9.97 -14.34 14.18
N LEU A 82 8.74 -14.65 13.74
CA LEU A 82 7.49 -14.23 14.37
C LEU A 82 7.31 -14.80 15.79
N SER A 83 8.07 -15.84 16.19
CA SER A 83 8.07 -16.37 17.55
C SER A 83 8.95 -15.56 18.52
N GLU A 84 9.84 -14.73 17.99
CA GLU A 84 10.77 -13.92 18.79
C GLU A 84 10.46 -12.43 18.59
N LYS A 85 9.87 -11.81 19.59
CA LYS A 85 9.48 -10.39 19.56
C LYS A 85 10.63 -9.47 19.10
N PHE A 86 11.83 -9.68 19.59
CA PHE A 86 13.01 -8.88 19.24
C PHE A 86 13.34 -8.94 17.73
N ARG A 87 13.26 -10.11 17.11
CA ARG A 87 13.52 -10.27 15.67
C ARG A 87 12.46 -9.58 14.83
N LEU A 88 11.19 -9.70 15.23
CA LEU A 88 10.10 -9.03 14.55
C LEU A 88 10.23 -7.51 14.61
N GLU A 89 10.57 -6.96 15.77
CA GLU A 89 10.82 -5.52 15.95
C GLU A 89 12.02 -5.05 15.11
N LYS A 90 13.12 -5.84 15.04
CA LYS A 90 14.26 -5.54 14.18
C LYS A 90 13.88 -5.50 12.70
N ILE A 91 13.14 -6.51 12.20
CA ILE A 91 12.67 -6.58 10.81
C ILE A 91 11.79 -5.37 10.49
N GLN A 92 10.81 -5.09 11.35
CA GLN A 92 9.91 -3.95 11.17
C GLN A 92 10.71 -2.64 11.09
N ARG A 93 11.60 -2.37 12.05
CA ARG A 93 12.42 -1.16 12.08
C ARG A 93 13.32 -1.04 10.84
N THR A 94 14.03 -2.09 10.47
CA THR A 94 14.91 -2.11 9.30
C THR A 94 14.16 -1.74 8.02
N ILE A 95 12.97 -2.30 7.79
CA ILE A 95 12.23 -2.08 6.56
C ILE A 95 11.46 -0.75 6.60
N SER A 96 10.72 -0.47 7.68
CA SER A 96 9.80 0.68 7.72
C SER A 96 10.46 2.01 8.10
N GLU A 97 11.66 1.98 8.72
CA GLU A 97 12.28 3.19 9.22
C GLU A 97 13.69 3.43 8.67
N GLU A 98 14.51 2.37 8.52
CA GLU A 98 15.91 2.51 8.15
C GLU A 98 16.13 2.45 6.64
N LEU A 99 15.33 1.69 5.91
CA LEU A 99 15.48 1.50 4.46
C LEU A 99 15.48 2.85 3.71
N GLU A 100 14.45 3.67 3.90
CA GLU A 100 14.36 4.99 3.23
C GLU A 100 15.41 5.98 3.74
N LYS A 101 15.78 5.92 5.02
CA LYS A 101 16.83 6.79 5.58
C LYS A 101 18.19 6.52 4.96
N GLN A 102 18.51 5.26 4.68
CA GLN A 102 19.79 4.83 4.12
C GLN A 102 19.81 4.95 2.58
N MET A 103 18.65 4.91 1.93
CA MET A 103 18.53 4.85 0.48
C MET A 103 17.69 5.99 -0.09
N LYS A 104 18.34 7.12 -0.38
CA LYS A 104 17.69 8.36 -0.85
C LYS A 104 16.90 8.24 -2.16
N ASN A 105 17.17 7.19 -2.97
CA ASN A 105 16.56 6.99 -4.28
C ASN A 105 15.41 5.98 -4.25
N ILE A 106 14.93 5.61 -3.07
CA ILE A 106 13.87 4.63 -2.87
C ILE A 106 12.77 5.25 -2.04
N SER A 107 11.52 4.97 -2.41
CA SER A 107 10.33 5.19 -1.58
C SER A 107 9.73 3.84 -1.21
N LEU A 108 9.41 3.64 0.06
CA LEU A 108 8.68 2.48 0.54
C LEU A 108 7.19 2.71 0.32
N ASP A 109 6.61 2.02 -0.64
CA ASP A 109 5.18 2.15 -0.96
C ASP A 109 4.32 1.27 -0.05
N CYS A 110 4.72 0.00 0.16
CA CYS A 110 4.00 -0.95 1.00
C CYS A 110 4.95 -1.95 1.68
N PHE A 111 4.51 -2.43 2.86
CA PHE A 111 5.19 -3.48 3.59
C PHE A 111 4.16 -4.39 4.27
N TYR A 112 4.16 -5.69 3.92
CA TYR A 112 3.20 -6.67 4.43
C TYR A 112 3.90 -7.88 5.02
N PHE A 113 3.40 -8.37 6.15
CA PHE A 113 3.55 -9.77 6.56
C PHE A 113 2.40 -10.57 5.95
N ALA A 114 2.67 -11.74 5.39
CA ALA A 114 1.69 -12.55 4.69
C ALA A 114 1.69 -14.01 5.17
N HIS A 115 0.61 -14.70 4.90
CA HIS A 115 0.52 -16.15 4.96
C HIS A 115 0.38 -16.68 3.54
N GLY A 116 1.38 -17.43 3.05
CA GLY A 116 1.38 -17.94 1.69
C GLY A 116 2.75 -18.47 1.28
N PRO A 117 3.06 -18.42 -0.02
CA PRO A 117 4.37 -18.84 -0.53
C PRO A 117 5.51 -17.95 -0.06
N HIS A 118 5.23 -16.71 0.34
CA HIS A 118 6.20 -15.78 0.90
C HIS A 118 5.70 -15.20 2.22
N ASP A 119 6.63 -14.95 3.15
CA ASP A 119 6.33 -14.41 4.48
C ASP A 119 6.20 -12.89 4.45
N ILE A 120 6.94 -12.22 3.56
CA ILE A 120 6.96 -10.76 3.44
C ILE A 120 6.88 -10.32 1.98
N PHE A 121 6.14 -9.22 1.77
CA PHE A 121 6.12 -8.44 0.55
C PHE A 121 6.45 -6.99 0.87
N ILE A 122 7.38 -6.41 0.11
CA ILE A 122 7.79 -5.01 0.20
C ILE A 122 7.63 -4.41 -1.18
N GLU A 123 6.83 -3.37 -1.31
CA GLU A 123 6.70 -2.61 -2.55
C GLU A 123 7.51 -1.33 -2.43
N ILE A 124 8.34 -1.05 -3.42
CA ILE A 124 9.17 0.14 -3.48
C ILE A 124 9.08 0.80 -4.85
N SER A 125 9.17 2.13 -4.85
CA SER A 125 9.44 2.91 -6.05
C SER A 125 10.93 3.31 -6.05
N ALA A 126 11.61 3.10 -7.18
CA ALA A 126 13.03 3.39 -7.35
C ALA A 126 13.33 3.82 -8.79
N LYS A 127 14.48 4.48 -9.04
CA LYS A 127 14.87 4.88 -10.40
C LYS A 127 15.22 3.71 -11.31
N GLY A 128 15.67 2.60 -10.74
CA GLY A 128 16.00 1.43 -11.54
C GLY A 128 16.32 0.20 -10.72
N ILE A 129 16.52 -0.92 -11.42
CA ILE A 129 16.79 -2.23 -10.83
C ILE A 129 18.02 -2.20 -9.87
N LYS A 130 19.02 -1.36 -10.17
CA LYS A 130 20.22 -1.22 -9.32
C LYS A 130 19.85 -0.73 -7.92
N ASP A 131 18.96 0.25 -7.81
CA ASP A 131 18.52 0.77 -6.53
C ASP A 131 17.68 -0.28 -5.78
N ALA A 132 16.81 -1.01 -6.47
CA ALA A 132 16.03 -2.10 -5.88
C ALA A 132 16.94 -3.26 -5.38
N VAL A 133 17.97 -3.62 -6.13
CA VAL A 133 18.98 -4.60 -5.70
C VAL A 133 19.78 -4.09 -4.51
N ASN A 134 20.12 -2.81 -4.45
CA ASN A 134 20.78 -2.21 -3.30
C ASN A 134 19.88 -2.26 -2.06
N ALA A 135 18.57 -2.04 -2.20
CA ALA A 135 17.60 -2.21 -1.11
C ALA A 135 17.59 -3.65 -0.59
N ARG A 136 17.49 -4.62 -1.50
CA ARG A 136 17.62 -6.04 -1.15
C ARG A 136 18.91 -6.33 -0.39
N ASN A 137 20.06 -5.85 -0.88
CA ASN A 137 21.36 -6.08 -0.25
C ASN A 137 21.46 -5.43 1.14
N PHE A 138 20.85 -4.25 1.32
CA PHE A 138 20.71 -3.63 2.62
C PHE A 138 19.91 -4.51 3.58
N ILE A 139 18.74 -5.00 3.16
CA ILE A 139 17.91 -5.90 3.96
C ILE A 139 18.70 -7.17 4.33
N CYS A 140 19.38 -7.80 3.38
CA CYS A 140 20.22 -8.98 3.63
C CYS A 140 21.33 -8.71 4.63
N ARG A 141 21.95 -7.55 4.60
CA ARG A 141 23.00 -7.18 5.55
C ARG A 141 22.49 -7.03 6.97
N GLU A 142 21.31 -6.43 7.13
CA GLU A 142 20.76 -6.09 8.45
C GLU A 142 20.05 -7.29 9.14
N ILE A 143 19.37 -8.13 8.35
CA ILE A 143 18.53 -9.22 8.88
C ILE A 143 18.75 -10.56 8.16
N GLY A 144 19.84 -10.70 7.40
CA GLY A 144 20.08 -11.87 6.54
C GLY A 144 20.19 -13.19 7.26
N ASP A 145 20.54 -13.21 8.55
CA ASP A 145 20.57 -14.39 9.42
C ASP A 145 19.19 -15.05 9.55
N CYS A 146 18.11 -14.31 9.32
CA CYS A 146 16.74 -14.79 9.35
C CYS A 146 16.20 -15.19 7.97
N ILE A 147 16.85 -14.80 6.87
CA ILE A 147 16.35 -14.91 5.52
C ILE A 147 16.75 -16.25 4.91
N LYS A 148 15.75 -16.99 4.40
CA LYS A 148 15.93 -18.20 3.59
C LYS A 148 16.10 -17.84 2.12
N ASP A 149 15.22 -16.98 1.63
CA ASP A 149 15.21 -16.50 0.25
C ASP A 149 14.71 -15.07 0.17
N ILE A 150 15.22 -14.32 -0.79
CA ILE A 150 14.79 -12.93 -1.08
C ILE A 150 14.95 -12.64 -2.57
N THR A 151 13.85 -12.24 -3.20
CA THR A 151 13.81 -11.93 -4.62
C THR A 151 13.37 -10.50 -4.87
N VAL A 152 13.76 -9.97 -6.03
CA VAL A 152 13.35 -8.65 -6.53
C VAL A 152 12.71 -8.83 -7.88
N SER A 153 11.49 -8.31 -8.04
CA SER A 153 10.75 -8.32 -9.29
C SER A 153 10.38 -6.89 -9.70
N GLU A 154 10.62 -6.54 -10.96
CA GLU A 154 10.13 -5.28 -11.53
C GLU A 154 8.67 -5.46 -11.98
N ILE A 155 7.80 -4.56 -11.57
CA ILE A 155 6.42 -4.48 -12.06
C ILE A 155 6.45 -3.68 -13.37
N LEU A 156 6.21 -4.35 -14.46
CA LEU A 156 6.28 -3.72 -15.79
C LEU A 156 5.08 -2.82 -16.07
N PHE A 157 3.88 -3.19 -15.55
CA PHE A 157 2.67 -2.43 -15.80
C PHE A 157 1.58 -2.71 -14.77
N ASN A 158 1.01 -1.66 -14.18
CA ASN A 158 -0.13 -1.75 -13.26
C ASN A 158 -1.44 -1.55 -14.02
N LEU A 159 -2.31 -2.56 -14.07
CA LEU A 159 -3.66 -2.44 -14.61
C LEU A 159 -4.61 -1.71 -13.64
N VAL A 160 -4.45 -1.98 -12.36
CA VAL A 160 -5.22 -1.37 -11.26
C VAL A 160 -4.28 -1.18 -10.07
N GLU A 161 -4.28 0.01 -9.50
CA GLU A 161 -3.53 0.33 -8.28
C GLU A 161 -4.45 0.99 -7.27
N ASN A 162 -4.48 0.48 -6.04
CA ASN A 162 -5.36 0.96 -4.97
C ASN A 162 -6.85 1.08 -5.36
N GLY A 163 -7.32 0.25 -6.32
CA GLY A 163 -8.69 0.26 -6.83
C GLY A 163 -8.94 1.28 -7.95
N ILE A 164 -7.92 2.01 -8.38
CA ILE A 164 -7.98 2.96 -9.50
C ILE A 164 -7.42 2.27 -10.74
N ARG A 165 -8.19 2.30 -11.82
CA ARG A 165 -7.74 1.75 -13.10
C ARG A 165 -6.72 2.68 -13.74
N ASN A 166 -5.66 2.10 -14.29
CA ASN A 166 -4.67 2.84 -15.07
C ASN A 166 -5.36 3.44 -16.32
N PRO A 167 -5.32 4.76 -16.51
CA PRO A 167 -5.91 5.40 -17.69
C PRO A 167 -5.19 5.00 -19.00
N GLU A 168 -3.93 4.58 -18.91
CA GLU A 168 -3.09 4.17 -20.05
C GLU A 168 -3.14 2.67 -20.36
N ILE A 169 -4.20 1.98 -19.92
CA ILE A 169 -4.37 0.53 -20.06
C ILE A 169 -4.18 0.01 -21.51
N LYS A 170 -4.34 0.87 -22.52
CA LYS A 170 -4.11 0.52 -23.92
C LYS A 170 -2.65 0.21 -24.22
N LYS A 171 -1.71 0.80 -23.46
CA LYS A 171 -0.26 0.54 -23.57
C LYS A 171 0.14 -0.85 -23.06
N PHE A 172 -0.74 -1.56 -22.34
CA PHE A 172 -0.45 -2.90 -21.83
C PHE A 172 -0.01 -3.89 -22.92
N LYS A 173 -0.57 -3.76 -24.12
CA LYS A 173 -0.22 -4.63 -25.26
C LYS A 173 1.25 -4.49 -25.68
N ASP A 174 1.87 -3.34 -25.42
CA ASP A 174 3.25 -3.07 -25.81
C ASP A 174 4.25 -3.82 -24.91
N PHE A 175 3.85 -4.13 -23.67
CA PHE A 175 4.64 -4.93 -22.72
C PHE A 175 4.55 -6.45 -22.97
N TYR A 176 3.53 -6.90 -23.70
CA TYR A 176 3.28 -8.34 -23.92
C TYR A 176 3.84 -8.86 -25.25
N ARG A 177 4.42 -7.99 -26.08
CA ARG A 177 4.99 -8.32 -27.40
C ARG A 177 6.50 -8.48 -27.39
N GLY A 178 7.08 -8.75 -26.21
CA GLY A 178 8.49 -9.12 -26.07
C GLY A 178 8.74 -10.58 -26.42
#